data_e70843e91c79c8c7caa0ddec5dcccb2f
#
_entry.id   e70843e91c79c8c7caa0ddec5dcccb2f
#
_cell.length_a   1.000
_cell.length_b   1.000
_cell.length_c   1.000
_cell.angle_alpha   90.00
_cell.angle_beta   90.00
_cell.angle_gamma   90.00
#
_symmetry.space_group_name_H-M   'P 1'
#
loop_
_entity.id
_entity.type
_entity.pdbx_description
1 polymer ?
#
loop_
_entity_poly.entity_id
_entity_poly.type
_entity_poly.pdbx_seq_one_letter_code
_entity_poly.pdbx_strand_id
1 'polypeptide(L)'
;MNVKKVMQTIKNYLLIGRVPEPELAKINLQRFTIFFNIIIAAHLLHVILFWLALANDGIQVTEIIYLWRIGIIASHSVMIVLALAAALFTFYIRKNNLYHTKLAVHLPEVVAFAYLLFGAIISIIDQFITAAITPYLIANIAVALGIILKPQISLIIYPLTFLLFYTFVPMTQTDNELLLSVRVNAITAAAIGLALSLVIWRTNNVTIIQNKLIKRQKDELEKKNTQLEHMVRTDMLTGLYNRMRFTEFVEMETARVKRTGENSSLIFMDLDHFKNVNDNYGHPSGDTVLKWIAGVIKGQLRSTDILARFGGEEFAILLPDTSVEGACKVAEKVRTAIENCSFPGKMENLKMTASFGVAPLNTDEVNSFQTAYKKADAALYRAKKGGRNRIEFVN
;
A
#
# COMPACT_ATOMS: atom_id res chain seq x y z
N MET A 1 1.27 41.87 -20.27
CA MET A 1 1.53 40.69 -19.40
C MET A 1 3.02 40.61 -19.13
N ASN A 2 3.46 40.63 -17.87
CA ASN A 2 4.89 40.77 -17.53
C ASN A 2 5.62 39.43 -17.81
N VAL A 3 6.49 39.40 -18.84
CA VAL A 3 7.24 38.24 -19.30
C VAL A 3 8.01 37.55 -18.16
N LYS A 4 8.57 38.33 -17.22
CA LYS A 4 9.24 37.78 -16.00
C LYS A 4 8.29 36.96 -15.13
N LYS A 5 7.03 37.41 -14.97
CA LYS A 5 6.02 36.70 -14.17
C LYS A 5 5.59 35.40 -14.86
N VAL A 6 5.48 35.41 -16.18
CA VAL A 6 5.18 34.21 -17.00
C VAL A 6 6.35 33.23 -16.92
N MET A 7 7.59 33.69 -17.11
CA MET A 7 8.79 32.84 -16.96
C MET A 7 8.94 32.24 -15.56
N GLN A 8 8.65 33.01 -14.51
CA GLN A 8 8.69 32.52 -13.13
C GLN A 8 7.60 31.48 -12.88
N THR A 9 6.40 31.69 -13.44
CA THR A 9 5.30 30.73 -13.37
C THR A 9 5.65 29.44 -14.09
N ILE A 10 6.22 29.54 -15.30
CA ILE A 10 6.71 28.38 -16.08
C ILE A 10 7.82 27.66 -15.31
N LYS A 11 8.78 28.39 -14.73
CA LYS A 11 9.86 27.81 -13.93
C LYS A 11 9.34 27.09 -12.69
N ASN A 12 8.39 27.69 -11.98
CA ASN A 12 7.73 27.04 -10.84
C ASN A 12 6.88 25.83 -11.28
N TYR A 13 6.26 25.89 -12.46
CA TYR A 13 5.51 24.80 -13.05
C TYR A 13 6.40 23.59 -13.39
N LEU A 14 7.62 23.85 -13.87
CA LEU A 14 8.60 22.83 -14.27
C LEU A 14 9.46 22.30 -13.09
N LEU A 15 9.52 23.05 -11.97
CA LEU A 15 10.41 22.78 -10.84
C LEU A 15 9.72 22.13 -9.63
N ILE A 16 8.43 21.76 -9.73
CA ILE A 16 7.76 21.02 -8.66
C ILE A 16 8.52 19.70 -8.44
N GLY A 17 9.22 19.60 -7.33
CA GLY A 17 10.01 18.48 -6.81
C GLY A 17 10.46 17.44 -7.85
N ARG A 18 11.76 17.19 -7.95
CA ARG A 18 12.27 16.18 -8.91
C ARG A 18 11.93 14.78 -8.40
N VAL A 19 10.99 14.12 -9.08
CA VAL A 19 10.82 12.67 -8.91
C VAL A 19 12.11 12.00 -9.39
N PRO A 20 12.73 11.11 -8.61
CA PRO A 20 13.91 10.37 -9.03
C PRO A 20 13.66 9.62 -10.33
N GLU A 21 14.63 9.67 -11.25
CA GLU A 21 14.52 9.02 -12.58
C GLU A 21 14.15 7.53 -12.52
N PRO A 22 14.73 6.70 -11.62
CA PRO A 22 14.36 5.30 -11.52
C PRO A 22 12.91 5.06 -11.09
N GLU A 23 12.34 5.97 -10.29
CA GLU A 23 10.95 5.90 -9.87
C GLU A 23 10.00 6.22 -11.03
N LEU A 24 10.33 7.25 -11.82
CA LEU A 24 9.60 7.59 -13.03
C LEU A 24 9.68 6.46 -14.06
N ALA A 25 10.87 5.87 -14.26
CA ALA A 25 11.06 4.70 -15.11
C ALA A 25 10.18 3.52 -14.67
N LYS A 26 10.17 3.22 -13.38
CA LYS A 26 9.31 2.16 -12.81
C LYS A 26 7.82 2.38 -13.14
N ILE A 27 7.32 3.60 -12.98
CA ILE A 27 5.92 3.94 -13.26
C ILE A 27 5.62 3.78 -14.77
N ASN A 28 6.48 4.29 -15.64
CA ASN A 28 6.31 4.14 -17.09
C ASN A 28 6.35 2.66 -17.52
N LEU A 29 7.28 1.87 -17.00
CA LEU A 29 7.38 0.45 -17.31
C LEU A 29 6.19 -0.38 -16.81
N GLN A 30 5.50 0.06 -15.75
CA GLN A 30 4.23 -0.53 -15.33
C GLN A 30 3.10 -0.18 -16.32
N ARG A 31 3.02 1.07 -16.78
CA ARG A 31 2.04 1.52 -17.77
C ARG A 31 2.24 0.83 -19.13
N PHE A 32 3.47 0.54 -19.52
CA PHE A 32 3.80 -0.12 -20.77
C PHE A 32 3.17 -1.48 -20.94
N THR A 33 2.85 -2.19 -19.85
CA THR A 33 2.13 -3.46 -19.96
C THR A 33 0.76 -3.29 -20.61
N ILE A 34 0.02 -2.24 -20.24
CA ILE A 34 -1.29 -1.95 -20.83
C ILE A 34 -1.11 -1.29 -22.21
N PHE A 35 -0.19 -0.34 -22.29
CA PHE A 35 0.06 0.44 -23.50
C PHE A 35 0.44 -0.45 -24.68
N PHE A 36 1.42 -1.35 -24.54
CA PHE A 36 1.82 -2.26 -25.62
C PHE A 36 0.75 -3.25 -26.01
N ASN A 37 -0.03 -3.78 -25.07
CA ASN A 37 -1.13 -4.68 -25.41
C ASN A 37 -2.18 -4.01 -26.30
N ILE A 38 -2.57 -2.77 -25.97
CA ILE A 38 -3.52 -2.00 -26.77
C ILE A 38 -2.94 -1.68 -28.15
N ILE A 39 -1.70 -1.22 -28.20
CA ILE A 39 -1.03 -0.84 -29.44
C ILE A 39 -0.85 -2.02 -30.38
N ILE A 40 -0.35 -3.15 -29.89
CA ILE A 40 -0.15 -4.36 -30.68
C ILE A 40 -1.50 -4.84 -31.24
N ALA A 41 -2.55 -4.88 -30.42
CA ALA A 41 -3.88 -5.27 -30.88
C ALA A 41 -4.43 -4.32 -31.96
N ALA A 42 -4.25 -3.02 -31.79
CA ALA A 42 -4.68 -2.02 -32.77
C ALA A 42 -3.92 -2.16 -34.11
N HIS A 43 -2.58 -2.32 -34.05
CA HIS A 43 -1.79 -2.50 -35.28
C HIS A 43 -2.07 -3.82 -35.96
N LEU A 44 -2.29 -4.92 -35.22
CA LEU A 44 -2.70 -6.21 -35.80
C LEU A 44 -4.04 -6.08 -36.52
N LEU A 45 -5.01 -5.38 -35.93
CA LEU A 45 -6.30 -5.14 -36.55
C LEU A 45 -6.13 -4.39 -37.88
N HIS A 46 -5.31 -3.32 -37.92
CA HIS A 46 -5.04 -2.59 -39.16
C HIS A 46 -4.39 -3.48 -40.23
N VAL A 47 -3.36 -4.27 -39.86
CA VAL A 47 -2.72 -5.21 -40.80
C VAL A 47 -3.72 -6.18 -41.38
N ILE A 48 -4.59 -6.77 -40.53
CA ILE A 48 -5.61 -7.73 -40.99
C ILE A 48 -6.61 -7.07 -41.91
N LEU A 49 -7.17 -5.90 -41.55
CA LEU A 49 -8.16 -5.20 -42.34
C LEU A 49 -7.62 -4.79 -43.71
N PHE A 50 -6.41 -4.24 -43.76
CA PHE A 50 -5.78 -3.82 -45.01
C PHE A 50 -5.32 -5.02 -45.86
N TRP A 51 -4.89 -6.12 -45.25
CA TRP A 51 -4.62 -7.37 -45.95
C TRP A 51 -5.87 -7.96 -46.58
N LEU A 52 -6.99 -8.02 -45.84
CA LEU A 52 -8.27 -8.47 -46.40
C LEU A 52 -8.77 -7.55 -47.54
N ALA A 53 -8.59 -6.24 -47.40
CA ALA A 53 -8.91 -5.30 -48.47
C ALA A 53 -8.05 -5.54 -49.71
N LEU A 54 -6.76 -5.81 -49.54
CA LEU A 54 -5.83 -6.11 -50.62
C LEU A 54 -6.16 -7.45 -51.30
N ALA A 55 -6.57 -8.48 -50.54
CA ALA A 55 -6.93 -9.79 -51.06
C ALA A 55 -8.27 -9.80 -51.84
N ASN A 56 -9.18 -8.88 -51.50
CA ASN A 56 -10.50 -8.74 -52.16
C ASN A 56 -10.49 -7.79 -53.35
N ASP A 57 -9.37 -7.11 -53.64
CA ASP A 57 -9.27 -6.21 -54.77
C ASP A 57 -9.31 -7.00 -56.06
N GLY A 58 -10.37 -6.83 -56.84
CA GLY A 58 -10.43 -7.23 -58.26
C GLY A 58 -9.48 -6.34 -59.11
N ILE A 59 -9.39 -6.64 -60.41
CA ILE A 59 -8.46 -6.06 -61.43
C ILE A 59 -8.55 -4.53 -61.59
N GLN A 60 -9.31 -3.80 -60.79
CA GLN A 60 -9.63 -2.38 -60.98
C GLN A 60 -9.04 -1.39 -59.97
N VAL A 61 -8.11 -1.79 -59.10
CA VAL A 61 -7.50 -0.87 -58.12
C VAL A 61 -6.38 -0.07 -58.80
N THR A 62 -6.36 1.25 -58.60
CA THR A 62 -5.28 2.07 -59.10
C THR A 62 -3.98 1.75 -58.42
N GLU A 63 -2.84 1.85 -59.11
CA GLU A 63 -1.51 1.60 -58.57
C GLU A 63 -1.23 2.40 -57.28
N ILE A 64 -1.73 3.62 -57.19
CA ILE A 64 -1.62 4.50 -56.01
C ILE A 64 -2.31 3.87 -54.78
N ILE A 65 -3.52 3.34 -54.91
CA ILE A 65 -4.26 2.70 -53.81
C ILE A 65 -3.54 1.42 -53.37
N TYR A 66 -3.01 0.64 -54.33
CA TYR A 66 -2.25 -0.55 -54.05
C TYR A 66 -1.00 -0.24 -53.23
N LEU A 67 -0.18 0.73 -53.69
CA LEU A 67 1.04 1.16 -53.00
C LEU A 67 0.76 1.75 -51.63
N TRP A 68 -0.34 2.54 -51.48
CA TRP A 68 -0.78 3.07 -50.21
C TRP A 68 -1.12 1.96 -49.21
N ARG A 69 -1.88 0.94 -49.61
CA ARG A 69 -2.23 -0.20 -48.71
C ARG A 69 -0.99 -0.99 -48.30
N ILE A 70 -0.06 -1.26 -49.21
CA ILE A 70 1.21 -1.89 -48.86
C ILE A 70 2.00 -1.04 -47.87
N GLY A 71 2.06 0.27 -48.06
CA GLY A 71 2.74 1.19 -47.16
C GLY A 71 2.14 1.17 -45.75
N ILE A 72 0.81 1.12 -45.64
CA ILE A 72 0.10 0.99 -44.35
C ILE A 72 0.43 -0.36 -43.68
N ILE A 73 0.28 -1.49 -44.41
CA ILE A 73 0.58 -2.82 -43.89
C ILE A 73 2.04 -2.90 -43.40
N ALA A 74 3.00 -2.43 -44.19
CA ALA A 74 4.41 -2.45 -43.84
C ALA A 74 4.69 -1.64 -42.58
N SER A 75 4.17 -0.40 -42.51
CA SER A 75 4.37 0.49 -41.38
C SER A 75 3.80 -0.06 -40.08
N HIS A 76 2.56 -0.58 -40.11
CA HIS A 76 1.95 -1.23 -38.94
C HIS A 76 2.68 -2.49 -38.52
N SER A 77 3.17 -3.31 -39.49
CA SER A 77 3.96 -4.51 -39.20
C SER A 77 5.29 -4.18 -38.50
N VAL A 78 5.99 -3.15 -38.94
CA VAL A 78 7.21 -2.66 -38.28
C VAL A 78 6.89 -2.23 -36.85
N MET A 79 5.80 -1.51 -36.63
CA MET A 79 5.41 -1.08 -35.27
C MET A 79 5.04 -2.25 -34.37
N ILE A 80 4.43 -3.31 -34.87
CA ILE A 80 4.19 -4.54 -34.09
C ILE A 80 5.53 -5.11 -33.60
N VAL A 81 6.52 -5.25 -34.50
CA VAL A 81 7.84 -5.79 -34.14
C VAL A 81 8.52 -4.91 -33.09
N LEU A 82 8.52 -3.58 -33.27
CA LEU A 82 9.11 -2.65 -32.32
C LEU A 82 8.37 -2.68 -30.96
N ALA A 83 7.05 -2.73 -30.95
CA ALA A 83 6.25 -2.82 -29.73
C ALA A 83 6.49 -4.13 -28.98
N LEU A 84 6.58 -5.27 -29.69
CA LEU A 84 6.91 -6.57 -29.09
C LEU A 84 8.32 -6.56 -28.49
N ALA A 85 9.31 -6.02 -29.21
CA ALA A 85 10.68 -5.90 -28.70
C ALA A 85 10.73 -5.04 -27.44
N ALA A 86 10.05 -3.88 -27.45
CA ALA A 86 9.96 -3.00 -26.28
C ALA A 86 9.19 -3.64 -25.11
N ALA A 87 8.13 -4.43 -25.38
CA ALA A 87 7.39 -5.16 -24.37
C ALA A 87 8.25 -6.26 -23.69
N LEU A 88 8.97 -7.06 -24.50
CA LEU A 88 9.90 -8.09 -24.00
C LEU A 88 11.01 -7.46 -23.16
N PHE A 89 11.55 -6.34 -23.63
CA PHE A 89 12.60 -5.62 -22.91
C PHE A 89 12.07 -5.01 -21.60
N THR A 90 10.85 -4.47 -21.60
CA THR A 90 10.17 -4.00 -20.40
C THR A 90 9.96 -5.13 -19.38
N PHE A 91 9.55 -6.31 -19.86
CA PHE A 91 9.41 -7.51 -19.03
C PHE A 91 10.75 -7.92 -18.40
N TYR A 92 11.83 -7.94 -19.19
CA TYR A 92 13.18 -8.26 -18.72
C TYR A 92 13.65 -7.28 -17.62
N ILE A 93 13.50 -5.96 -17.84
CA ILE A 93 13.85 -4.93 -16.83
C ILE A 93 13.06 -5.15 -15.53
N ARG A 94 11.77 -5.40 -15.63
CA ARG A 94 10.89 -5.59 -14.46
C ARG A 94 11.22 -6.86 -13.69
N LYS A 95 11.44 -7.97 -14.39
CA LYS A 95 11.81 -9.26 -13.79
C LYS A 95 13.12 -9.19 -13.01
N ASN A 96 14.09 -8.43 -13.51
CA ASN A 96 15.42 -8.29 -12.90
C ASN A 96 15.58 -7.02 -12.03
N ASN A 97 14.52 -6.23 -11.78
CA ASN A 97 14.56 -4.99 -11.01
C ASN A 97 15.59 -3.95 -11.51
N LEU A 98 15.83 -3.88 -12.81
CA LEU A 98 16.85 -3.04 -13.44
C LEU A 98 16.41 -1.59 -13.69
N TYR A 99 15.51 -1.03 -12.86
CA TYR A 99 14.95 0.32 -13.04
C TYR A 99 15.98 1.45 -12.95
N HIS A 100 17.14 1.20 -12.35
CA HIS A 100 18.24 2.18 -12.19
C HIS A 100 19.17 2.28 -13.39
N THR A 101 19.01 1.42 -14.39
CA THR A 101 19.86 1.45 -15.59
C THR A 101 19.50 2.62 -16.49
N LYS A 102 20.49 3.22 -17.15
CA LYS A 102 20.27 4.29 -18.14
C LYS A 102 19.25 3.86 -19.20
N LEU A 103 19.31 2.59 -19.60
CA LEU A 103 18.43 2.03 -20.60
C LEU A 103 16.96 2.01 -20.14
N ALA A 104 16.69 1.63 -18.88
CA ALA A 104 15.34 1.68 -18.29
C ALA A 104 14.80 3.12 -18.18
N VAL A 105 15.66 4.08 -17.87
CA VAL A 105 15.30 5.50 -17.73
C VAL A 105 14.94 6.13 -19.07
N HIS A 106 15.67 5.82 -20.16
CA HIS A 106 15.47 6.43 -21.47
C HIS A 106 14.50 5.66 -22.38
N LEU A 107 14.16 4.41 -22.05
CA LEU A 107 13.22 3.61 -22.84
C LEU A 107 11.88 4.32 -23.09
N PRO A 108 11.24 5.01 -22.11
CA PRO A 108 10.01 5.75 -22.35
C PRO A 108 10.16 6.88 -23.39
N GLU A 109 11.30 7.55 -23.42
CA GLU A 109 11.61 8.64 -24.35
C GLU A 109 11.74 8.10 -25.78
N VAL A 110 12.44 6.97 -25.94
CA VAL A 110 12.62 6.28 -27.24
C VAL A 110 11.28 5.77 -27.77
N VAL A 111 10.47 5.12 -26.91
CA VAL A 111 9.15 4.60 -27.29
C VAL A 111 8.22 5.75 -27.70
N ALA A 112 8.22 6.85 -26.95
CA ALA A 112 7.41 8.03 -27.26
C ALA A 112 7.80 8.63 -28.63
N PHE A 113 9.08 8.82 -28.87
CA PHE A 113 9.55 9.36 -30.13
C PHE A 113 9.21 8.44 -31.32
N ALA A 114 9.46 7.12 -31.19
CA ALA A 114 9.15 6.15 -32.23
C ALA A 114 7.65 6.13 -32.56
N TYR A 115 6.77 6.25 -31.56
CA TYR A 115 5.33 6.22 -31.77
C TYR A 115 4.80 7.54 -32.40
N LEU A 116 5.35 8.68 -31.98
CA LEU A 116 5.03 9.97 -32.62
C LEU A 116 5.50 10.02 -34.08
N LEU A 117 6.70 9.51 -34.35
CA LEU A 117 7.25 9.40 -35.70
C LEU A 117 6.40 8.47 -36.57
N PHE A 118 5.97 7.33 -36.04
CA PHE A 118 5.05 6.43 -36.73
C PHE A 118 3.74 7.15 -37.10
N GLY A 119 3.12 7.89 -36.18
CA GLY A 119 1.89 8.66 -36.47
C GLY A 119 2.10 9.70 -37.58
N ALA A 120 3.27 10.35 -37.60
CA ALA A 120 3.65 11.28 -38.67
C ALA A 120 3.80 10.55 -40.02
N ILE A 121 4.53 9.42 -40.06
CA ILE A 121 4.76 8.64 -41.31
C ILE A 121 3.45 8.14 -41.88
N ILE A 122 2.57 7.54 -41.07
CA ILE A 122 1.27 7.06 -41.53
C ILE A 122 0.43 8.21 -42.09
N SER A 123 0.39 9.35 -41.37
CA SER A 123 -0.39 10.50 -41.86
C SER A 123 0.21 11.13 -43.14
N ILE A 124 1.50 11.02 -43.39
CA ILE A 124 2.10 11.40 -44.66
C ILE A 124 1.68 10.42 -45.76
N ILE A 125 1.71 9.12 -45.52
CA ILE A 125 1.26 8.09 -46.46
C ILE A 125 -0.23 8.25 -46.77
N ASP A 126 -1.06 8.56 -45.77
CA ASP A 126 -2.49 8.77 -45.95
C ASP A 126 -2.84 9.92 -46.88
N GLN A 127 -1.93 10.93 -47.08
CA GLN A 127 -2.19 12.05 -47.98
C GLN A 127 -2.31 11.63 -49.45
N PHE A 128 -1.91 10.43 -49.84
CA PHE A 128 -2.16 9.89 -51.19
C PHE A 128 -3.66 9.67 -51.45
N ILE A 129 -4.46 9.45 -50.38
CA ILE A 129 -5.87 9.07 -50.49
C ILE A 129 -6.78 10.07 -49.79
N THR A 130 -6.34 10.67 -48.68
CA THR A 130 -7.19 11.54 -47.83
C THR A 130 -6.36 12.68 -47.22
N ALA A 131 -6.94 13.84 -47.02
CA ALA A 131 -6.31 14.97 -46.34
C ALA A 131 -6.35 14.83 -44.78
N ALA A 132 -6.76 13.68 -44.26
CA ALA A 132 -6.86 13.46 -42.82
C ALA A 132 -5.47 13.27 -42.18
N ILE A 133 -5.30 13.77 -40.93
CA ILE A 133 -4.12 13.58 -40.09
C ILE A 133 -4.46 12.77 -38.84
N THR A 134 -5.52 11.99 -38.90
CA THR A 134 -6.06 11.23 -37.75
C THR A 134 -4.98 10.36 -37.08
N PRO A 135 -4.12 9.60 -37.80
CA PRO A 135 -3.07 8.80 -37.16
C PRO A 135 -2.06 9.66 -36.38
N TYR A 136 -1.68 10.83 -36.89
CA TYR A 136 -0.77 11.75 -36.20
C TYR A 136 -1.42 12.32 -34.93
N LEU A 137 -2.70 12.71 -34.98
CA LEU A 137 -3.44 13.19 -33.82
C LEU A 137 -3.56 12.11 -32.76
N ILE A 138 -3.94 10.87 -33.15
CA ILE A 138 -4.05 9.73 -32.23
C ILE A 138 -2.69 9.44 -31.57
N ALA A 139 -1.59 9.44 -32.34
CA ALA A 139 -0.26 9.21 -31.80
C ALA A 139 0.14 10.27 -30.76
N ASN A 140 -0.14 11.55 -31.04
CA ASN A 140 0.13 12.65 -30.11
C ASN A 140 -0.64 12.48 -28.76
N ILE A 141 -1.92 12.12 -28.84
CA ILE A 141 -2.76 11.90 -27.64
C ILE A 141 -2.31 10.62 -26.90
N ALA A 142 -2.10 9.52 -27.63
CA ALA A 142 -1.71 8.23 -27.03
C ALA A 142 -0.40 8.32 -26.27
N VAL A 143 0.62 8.98 -26.85
CA VAL A 143 1.90 9.20 -26.17
C VAL A 143 1.72 10.09 -24.94
N ALA A 144 0.95 11.18 -25.04
CA ALA A 144 0.72 12.08 -23.92
C ALA A 144 0.04 11.39 -22.75
N LEU A 145 -0.95 10.52 -22.99
CA LEU A 145 -1.69 9.81 -21.95
C LEU A 145 -0.95 8.58 -21.43
N GLY A 146 -0.28 7.85 -22.33
CA GLY A 146 0.38 6.56 -22.02
C GLY A 146 1.72 6.68 -21.36
N ILE A 147 2.50 7.73 -21.67
CA ILE A 147 3.91 7.88 -21.30
C ILE A 147 4.12 9.17 -20.52
N ILE A 148 4.68 9.08 -19.32
CA ILE A 148 5.02 10.27 -18.52
C ILE A 148 6.40 10.73 -18.96
N LEU A 149 6.46 11.83 -19.71
CA LEU A 149 7.69 12.43 -20.19
C LEU A 149 8.07 13.66 -19.36
N LYS A 150 9.37 13.82 -19.12
CA LYS A 150 9.87 15.08 -18.53
C LYS A 150 9.56 16.26 -19.46
N PRO A 151 9.19 17.44 -18.91
CA PRO A 151 8.86 18.61 -19.73
C PRO A 151 9.92 18.95 -20.80
N GLN A 152 11.20 18.83 -20.44
CA GLN A 152 12.30 19.10 -21.37
C GLN A 152 12.27 18.17 -22.58
N ILE A 153 11.94 16.89 -22.38
CA ILE A 153 11.83 15.89 -23.44
C ILE A 153 10.60 16.18 -24.31
N SER A 154 9.44 16.45 -23.68
CA SER A 154 8.21 16.80 -24.41
C SER A 154 8.41 18.03 -25.28
N LEU A 155 9.10 19.07 -24.77
CA LEU A 155 9.40 20.29 -25.51
C LEU A 155 10.37 20.08 -26.69
N ILE A 156 11.04 18.94 -26.78
CA ILE A 156 11.91 18.57 -27.90
C ILE A 156 11.16 17.66 -28.89
N ILE A 157 10.57 16.56 -28.40
CA ILE A 157 10.09 15.50 -29.29
C ILE A 157 8.82 15.89 -30.04
N TYR A 158 7.87 16.62 -29.42
CA TYR A 158 6.64 17.07 -30.11
C TYR A 158 6.92 18.08 -31.23
N PRO A 159 7.71 19.15 -31.01
CA PRO A 159 8.08 20.06 -32.11
C PRO A 159 8.95 19.38 -33.18
N LEU A 160 9.86 18.46 -32.77
CA LEU A 160 10.71 17.75 -33.74
C LEU A 160 9.87 16.86 -34.66
N THR A 161 8.94 16.08 -34.13
CA THR A 161 8.06 15.23 -34.96
C THR A 161 7.11 16.04 -35.81
N PHE A 162 6.63 17.20 -35.33
CA PHE A 162 5.88 18.15 -36.15
C PHE A 162 6.76 18.71 -37.30
N LEU A 163 7.99 19.11 -37.04
CA LEU A 163 8.90 19.62 -38.05
C LEU A 163 9.15 18.59 -39.14
N LEU A 164 9.39 17.32 -38.75
CA LEU A 164 9.54 16.22 -39.70
C LEU A 164 8.25 16.04 -40.52
N PHE A 165 7.08 16.01 -39.90
CA PHE A 165 5.82 15.96 -40.64
C PHE A 165 5.66 17.13 -41.61
N TYR A 166 5.88 18.37 -41.16
CA TYR A 166 5.78 19.59 -41.95
C TYR A 166 6.68 19.57 -43.18
N THR A 167 7.90 19.03 -43.04
CA THR A 167 8.90 18.98 -44.10
C THR A 167 8.59 17.92 -45.17
N PHE A 168 8.05 16.76 -44.74
CA PHE A 168 7.87 15.62 -45.66
C PHE A 168 6.44 15.52 -46.22
N VAL A 169 5.44 16.13 -45.63
CA VAL A 169 4.04 16.07 -46.11
C VAL A 169 3.86 16.61 -47.56
N PRO A 170 4.65 17.60 -48.08
CA PRO A 170 4.50 18.04 -49.47
C PRO A 170 4.88 16.99 -50.53
N MET A 171 5.59 15.89 -50.10
CA MET A 171 5.91 14.80 -51.02
C MET A 171 4.69 13.97 -51.43
N THR A 172 3.66 14.00 -50.62
CA THR A 172 2.43 13.19 -50.82
C THR A 172 1.17 14.04 -51.02
N GLN A 173 1.16 15.28 -50.52
CA GLN A 173 0.06 16.25 -50.72
C GLN A 173 0.55 17.40 -51.63
N THR A 174 0.07 17.40 -52.87
CA THR A 174 0.46 18.39 -53.89
C THR A 174 -0.52 19.54 -54.04
N ASP A 175 -1.74 19.41 -53.52
CA ASP A 175 -2.74 20.50 -53.53
C ASP A 175 -2.37 21.49 -52.41
N ASN A 176 -2.18 22.76 -52.80
CA ASN A 176 -1.70 23.80 -51.89
C ASN A 176 -2.74 24.19 -50.81
N GLU A 177 -4.02 24.15 -51.09
CA GLU A 177 -5.08 24.48 -50.13
C GLU A 177 -5.22 23.37 -49.12
N LEU A 178 -5.21 22.11 -49.54
CA LEU A 178 -5.22 20.95 -48.67
C LEU A 178 -3.90 20.87 -47.86
N LEU A 179 -2.76 21.18 -48.47
CA LEU A 179 -1.48 21.18 -47.76
C LEU A 179 -1.44 22.19 -46.61
N LEU A 180 -2.00 23.41 -46.84
CA LEU A 180 -2.15 24.42 -45.78
C LEU A 180 -3.01 23.91 -44.64
N SER A 181 -4.19 23.34 -44.97
CA SER A 181 -5.12 22.77 -43.99
C SER A 181 -4.48 21.67 -43.17
N VAL A 182 -3.80 20.72 -43.81
CA VAL A 182 -3.08 19.59 -43.17
C VAL A 182 -2.00 20.09 -42.22
N ARG A 183 -1.23 21.11 -42.62
CA ARG A 183 -0.19 21.70 -41.77
C ARG A 183 -0.75 22.42 -40.56
N VAL A 184 -1.85 23.17 -40.70
CA VAL A 184 -2.53 23.85 -39.60
C VAL A 184 -3.13 22.84 -38.62
N ASN A 185 -3.75 21.77 -39.11
CA ASN A 185 -4.25 20.70 -38.28
C ASN A 185 -3.13 19.95 -37.54
N ALA A 186 -1.97 19.74 -38.19
CA ALA A 186 -0.82 19.06 -37.58
C ALA A 186 -0.18 19.89 -36.44
N ILE A 187 -0.06 21.22 -36.59
CA ILE A 187 0.43 22.06 -35.50
C ILE A 187 -0.52 22.02 -34.30
N THR A 188 -1.84 22.01 -34.57
CA THR A 188 -2.85 21.87 -33.53
C THR A 188 -2.74 20.53 -32.81
N ALA A 189 -2.58 19.42 -33.55
CA ALA A 189 -2.38 18.09 -32.98
C ALA A 189 -1.12 18.01 -32.10
N ALA A 190 0.00 18.55 -32.58
CA ALA A 190 1.24 18.59 -31.81
C ALA A 190 1.12 19.47 -30.56
N ALA A 191 0.45 20.62 -30.65
CA ALA A 191 0.19 21.51 -29.52
C ALA A 191 -0.68 20.86 -28.45
N ILE A 192 -1.75 20.15 -28.85
CA ILE A 192 -2.61 19.38 -27.95
C ILE A 192 -1.81 18.28 -27.26
N GLY A 193 -1.04 17.48 -28.01
CA GLY A 193 -0.19 16.41 -27.46
C GLY A 193 0.81 16.95 -26.44
N LEU A 194 1.52 18.02 -26.79
CA LEU A 194 2.46 18.69 -25.88
C LEU A 194 1.76 19.20 -24.61
N ALA A 195 0.64 19.90 -24.74
CA ALA A 195 -0.10 20.43 -23.60
C ALA A 195 -0.57 19.29 -22.66
N LEU A 196 -1.15 18.22 -23.23
CA LEU A 196 -1.54 17.04 -22.46
C LEU A 196 -0.35 16.38 -21.77
N SER A 197 0.78 16.22 -22.47
CA SER A 197 2.02 15.65 -21.88
C SER A 197 2.50 16.44 -20.67
N LEU A 198 2.49 17.78 -20.76
CA LEU A 198 2.88 18.66 -19.64
C LEU A 198 1.89 18.56 -18.47
N VAL A 199 0.59 18.49 -18.73
CA VAL A 199 -0.45 18.32 -17.69
C VAL A 199 -0.30 16.96 -17.00
N ILE A 200 -0.14 15.88 -17.76
CA ILE A 200 0.04 14.53 -17.23
C ILE A 200 1.32 14.44 -16.37
N TRP A 201 2.43 15.01 -16.86
CA TRP A 201 3.65 15.12 -16.06
C TRP A 201 3.38 15.78 -14.70
N ARG A 202 2.76 16.98 -14.71
CA ARG A 202 2.50 17.72 -13.49
C ARG A 202 1.63 16.93 -12.52
N THR A 203 0.51 16.39 -13.00
CA THR A 203 -0.44 15.64 -12.16
C THR A 203 0.24 14.44 -11.50
N ASN A 204 0.97 13.64 -12.28
CA ASN A 204 1.67 12.48 -11.74
C ASN A 204 2.77 12.87 -10.76
N ASN A 205 3.54 13.93 -11.06
CA ASN A 205 4.61 14.41 -10.18
C ASN A 205 4.07 14.88 -8.83
N VAL A 206 2.98 15.66 -8.82
CA VAL A 206 2.29 16.10 -7.60
C VAL A 206 1.79 14.89 -6.80
N THR A 207 1.13 13.93 -7.46
CA THR A 207 0.60 12.73 -6.81
C THR A 207 1.71 11.90 -6.16
N ILE A 208 2.85 11.72 -6.82
CA ILE A 208 4.00 10.98 -6.26
C ILE A 208 4.53 11.69 -5.00
N ILE A 209 4.68 13.01 -5.05
CA ILE A 209 5.17 13.79 -3.91
C ILE A 209 4.18 13.74 -2.74
N GLN A 210 2.88 13.88 -3.01
CA GLN A 210 1.83 13.79 -1.99
C GLN A 210 1.81 12.41 -1.33
N ASN A 211 1.89 11.33 -2.09
CA ASN A 211 1.91 9.97 -1.56
C ASN A 211 3.14 9.74 -0.66
N LYS A 212 4.31 10.28 -1.02
CA LYS A 212 5.51 10.22 -0.17
C LYS A 212 5.32 10.98 1.14
N LEU A 213 4.69 12.15 1.09
CA LEU A 213 4.42 12.96 2.28
C LEU A 213 3.43 12.25 3.21
N ILE A 214 2.33 11.74 2.67
CA ILE A 214 1.32 10.97 3.42
C ILE A 214 1.96 9.77 4.10
N LYS A 215 2.81 9.03 3.40
CA LYS A 215 3.53 7.88 3.98
C LYS A 215 4.40 8.30 5.17
N ARG A 216 5.19 9.39 5.03
CA ARG A 216 6.03 9.91 6.12
C ARG A 216 5.21 10.34 7.33
N GLN A 217 4.10 11.04 7.09
CA GLN A 217 3.20 11.49 8.18
C GLN A 217 2.57 10.30 8.91
N LYS A 218 2.19 9.24 8.17
CA LYS A 218 1.67 8.02 8.76
C LYS A 218 2.71 7.32 9.64
N ASP A 219 3.94 7.15 9.13
CA ASP A 219 5.04 6.53 9.89
C ASP A 219 5.39 7.35 11.17
N GLU A 220 5.32 8.69 11.10
CA GLU A 220 5.54 9.56 12.25
C GLU A 220 4.40 9.45 13.28
N LEU A 221 3.16 9.41 12.81
CA LEU A 221 1.99 9.24 13.67
C LEU A 221 2.02 7.91 14.42
N GLU A 222 2.35 6.82 13.72
CA GLU A 222 2.52 5.50 14.35
C GLU A 222 3.59 5.52 15.44
N LYS A 223 4.75 6.16 15.18
CA LYS A 223 5.79 6.31 16.20
C LYS A 223 5.32 7.09 17.41
N LYS A 224 4.61 8.22 17.21
CA LYS A 224 4.07 9.01 18.32
C LYS A 224 3.03 8.24 19.10
N ASN A 225 2.16 7.47 18.41
CA ASN A 225 1.15 6.65 19.07
C ASN A 225 1.80 5.58 19.96
N THR A 226 2.80 4.86 19.44
CA THR A 226 3.58 3.89 20.23
C THR A 226 4.26 4.56 21.44
N GLN A 227 4.82 5.76 21.27
CA GLN A 227 5.40 6.51 22.39
C GLN A 227 4.36 6.88 23.45
N LEU A 228 3.18 7.33 23.03
CA LEU A 228 2.06 7.63 23.96
C LEU A 228 1.58 6.38 24.69
N GLU A 229 1.45 5.25 24.00
CA GLU A 229 1.12 3.96 24.61
C GLU A 229 2.17 3.54 25.65
N HIS A 230 3.46 3.76 25.37
CA HIS A 230 4.54 3.54 26.36
C HIS A 230 4.47 4.46 27.58
N MET A 231 3.95 5.70 27.44
CA MET A 231 3.78 6.62 28.57
C MET A 231 2.61 6.25 29.46
N VAL A 232 1.58 5.58 28.94
CA VAL A 232 0.42 5.10 29.71
C VAL A 232 0.80 3.77 30.36
N ARG A 233 1.05 3.77 31.67
CA ARG A 233 1.47 2.58 32.44
C ARG A 233 0.31 1.86 33.11
N THR A 234 -0.87 2.43 33.06
CA THR A 234 -2.06 1.92 33.74
C THR A 234 -3.21 1.72 32.76
N ASP A 235 -4.08 0.78 33.06
CA ASP A 235 -5.36 0.59 32.38
C ASP A 235 -6.32 1.73 32.79
N MET A 236 -6.85 2.44 31.80
CA MET A 236 -7.68 3.63 32.01
C MET A 236 -9.01 3.32 32.72
N LEU A 237 -9.51 2.09 32.62
CA LEU A 237 -10.76 1.71 33.23
C LEU A 237 -10.59 1.35 34.70
N THR A 238 -9.61 0.50 35.03
CA THR A 238 -9.45 -0.09 36.37
C THR A 238 -8.39 0.62 37.21
N GLY A 239 -7.51 1.45 36.60
CA GLY A 239 -6.38 2.08 37.28
C GLY A 239 -5.25 1.11 37.66
N LEU A 240 -5.37 -0.18 37.33
CA LEU A 240 -4.32 -1.18 37.50
C LEU A 240 -3.21 -0.98 36.49
N TYR A 241 -2.07 -1.67 36.67
CA TYR A 241 -1.08 -1.73 35.59
C TYR A 241 -1.68 -2.35 34.34
N ASN A 242 -1.25 -1.87 33.17
CA ASN A 242 -1.61 -2.49 31.89
C ASN A 242 -0.65 -3.64 31.55
N ARG A 243 -0.97 -4.39 30.50
CA ARG A 243 -0.19 -5.51 29.99
C ARG A 243 1.29 -5.15 29.77
N MET A 244 1.56 -3.96 29.22
CA MET A 244 2.93 -3.53 28.90
C MET A 244 3.75 -3.34 30.18
N ARG A 245 3.20 -2.61 31.17
CA ARG A 245 3.88 -2.38 32.46
C ARG A 245 4.06 -3.68 33.23
N PHE A 246 3.08 -4.58 33.16
CA PHE A 246 3.19 -5.90 33.77
C PHE A 246 4.34 -6.70 33.17
N THR A 247 4.50 -6.70 31.85
CA THR A 247 5.62 -7.37 31.18
C THR A 247 6.97 -6.83 31.64
N GLU A 248 7.14 -5.50 31.76
CA GLU A 248 8.34 -4.88 32.32
C GLU A 248 8.67 -5.39 33.72
N PHE A 249 7.67 -5.49 34.60
CA PHE A 249 7.86 -6.03 35.94
C PHE A 249 8.28 -7.50 35.94
N VAL A 250 7.67 -8.32 35.08
CA VAL A 250 8.05 -9.74 34.96
C VAL A 250 9.46 -9.89 34.42
N GLU A 251 9.90 -9.07 33.46
CA GLU A 251 11.28 -9.07 32.98
C GLU A 251 12.28 -8.69 34.09
N MET A 252 11.97 -7.66 34.86
CA MET A 252 12.79 -7.26 36.02
C MET A 252 12.86 -8.38 37.07
N GLU A 253 11.73 -9.01 37.37
CA GLU A 253 11.63 -10.10 38.34
C GLU A 253 12.39 -11.35 37.85
N THR A 254 12.28 -11.66 36.55
CA THR A 254 13.07 -12.74 35.94
C THR A 254 14.58 -12.54 36.13
N ALA A 255 15.06 -11.33 35.90
CA ALA A 255 16.46 -10.99 36.12
C ALA A 255 16.84 -11.11 37.60
N ARG A 256 15.92 -10.78 38.55
CA ARG A 256 16.13 -10.94 39.99
C ARG A 256 16.21 -12.42 40.38
N VAL A 257 15.25 -13.23 39.98
CA VAL A 257 15.18 -14.67 40.24
C VAL A 257 16.41 -15.38 39.70
N LYS A 258 16.86 -15.02 38.50
CA LYS A 258 18.13 -15.60 37.93
C LYS A 258 19.34 -15.30 38.77
N ARG A 259 19.38 -14.17 39.46
CA ARG A 259 20.52 -13.77 40.31
C ARG A 259 20.44 -14.37 41.71
N THR A 260 19.24 -14.45 42.30
CA THR A 260 19.03 -14.84 43.70
C THR A 260 18.71 -16.35 43.88
N GLY A 261 18.21 -16.99 42.81
CA GLY A 261 17.69 -18.38 42.91
C GLY A 261 16.35 -18.50 43.63
N GLU A 262 15.69 -17.37 43.97
CA GLU A 262 14.41 -17.36 44.65
C GLU A 262 13.26 -17.69 43.69
N ASN A 263 12.16 -18.22 44.24
CA ASN A 263 10.99 -18.58 43.40
C ASN A 263 10.04 -17.40 43.22
N SER A 264 9.54 -17.23 42.03
CA SER A 264 8.42 -16.32 41.76
C SER A 264 7.38 -17.00 40.88
N SER A 265 6.13 -16.58 40.98
CA SER A 265 5.05 -17.21 40.27
C SER A 265 4.14 -16.19 39.55
N LEU A 266 3.52 -16.64 38.48
CA LEU A 266 2.53 -15.90 37.71
C LEU A 266 1.14 -16.53 37.89
N ILE A 267 0.12 -15.70 38.03
CA ILE A 267 -1.27 -16.10 37.94
C ILE A 267 -1.92 -15.34 36.79
N PHE A 268 -2.54 -16.06 35.89
CA PHE A 268 -3.46 -15.49 34.90
C PHE A 268 -4.88 -15.89 35.26
N MET A 269 -5.80 -14.96 35.17
CA MET A 269 -7.20 -15.19 35.46
C MET A 269 -8.13 -14.52 34.47
N ASP A 270 -9.33 -15.07 34.35
CA ASP A 270 -10.35 -14.60 33.44
C ASP A 270 -11.70 -14.73 34.13
N LEU A 271 -12.55 -13.70 34.01
CA LEU A 271 -13.89 -13.69 34.61
C LEU A 271 -14.82 -14.60 33.82
N ASP A 272 -15.36 -15.60 34.52
CA ASP A 272 -16.23 -16.59 33.90
C ASP A 272 -17.53 -15.93 33.40
N HIS A 273 -17.89 -16.19 32.14
CA HIS A 273 -19.11 -15.72 31.52
C HIS A 273 -19.33 -14.19 31.54
N PHE A 274 -18.24 -13.40 31.56
CA PHE A 274 -18.32 -11.93 31.59
C PHE A 274 -19.11 -11.35 30.42
N LYS A 275 -19.06 -12.01 29.24
CA LYS A 275 -19.90 -11.63 28.10
C LYS A 275 -21.38 -11.57 28.46
N ASN A 276 -21.88 -12.50 29.25
CA ASN A 276 -23.29 -12.49 29.67
C ASN A 276 -23.64 -11.26 30.50
N VAL A 277 -22.69 -10.71 31.26
CA VAL A 277 -22.90 -9.44 32.00
C VAL A 277 -23.11 -8.29 31.02
N ASN A 278 -22.25 -8.20 29.98
CA ASN A 278 -22.40 -7.18 28.94
C ASN A 278 -23.73 -7.35 28.17
N ASP A 279 -24.07 -8.57 27.81
CA ASP A 279 -25.26 -8.87 27.01
C ASP A 279 -26.57 -8.58 27.83
N ASN A 280 -26.58 -8.84 29.14
CA ASN A 280 -27.75 -8.66 29.98
C ASN A 280 -27.88 -7.26 30.61
N TYR A 281 -26.77 -6.62 30.97
CA TYR A 281 -26.74 -5.37 31.72
C TYR A 281 -26.12 -4.19 30.96
N GLY A 282 -25.60 -4.44 29.76
CA GLY A 282 -24.92 -3.46 28.92
C GLY A 282 -23.45 -3.21 29.29
N HIS A 283 -22.66 -2.70 28.35
CA HIS A 283 -21.23 -2.41 28.52
C HIS A 283 -20.90 -1.51 29.74
N PRO A 284 -21.68 -0.44 30.05
CA PRO A 284 -21.38 0.38 31.23
C PRO A 284 -21.44 -0.39 32.56
N SER A 285 -22.32 -1.40 32.64
CA SER A 285 -22.40 -2.29 33.79
C SER A 285 -21.21 -3.24 33.87
N GLY A 286 -20.79 -3.78 32.71
CA GLY A 286 -19.56 -4.56 32.60
C GLY A 286 -18.32 -3.77 33.06
N ASP A 287 -18.21 -2.52 32.69
CA ASP A 287 -17.14 -1.62 33.14
C ASP A 287 -17.16 -1.43 34.69
N THR A 288 -18.34 -1.33 35.25
CA THR A 288 -18.52 -1.25 36.73
C THR A 288 -18.06 -2.53 37.40
N VAL A 289 -18.44 -3.70 36.86
CA VAL A 289 -17.99 -5.02 37.35
C VAL A 289 -16.47 -5.13 37.28
N LEU A 290 -15.82 -4.74 36.18
CA LEU A 290 -14.37 -4.79 36.05
C LEU A 290 -13.64 -3.92 37.08
N LYS A 291 -14.13 -2.70 37.34
CA LYS A 291 -13.59 -1.81 38.39
C LYS A 291 -13.76 -2.43 39.79
N TRP A 292 -14.94 -3.01 40.07
CA TRP A 292 -15.22 -3.62 41.32
C TRP A 292 -14.33 -4.83 41.60
N ILE A 293 -14.24 -5.75 40.64
CA ILE A 293 -13.35 -6.93 40.69
C ILE A 293 -11.88 -6.54 40.87
N ALA A 294 -11.43 -5.52 40.14
CA ALA A 294 -10.05 -5.00 40.33
C ALA A 294 -9.76 -4.59 41.77
N GLY A 295 -10.75 -3.95 42.44
CA GLY A 295 -10.66 -3.61 43.85
C GLY A 295 -10.69 -4.84 44.78
N VAL A 296 -11.54 -5.83 44.48
CA VAL A 296 -11.61 -7.09 45.23
C VAL A 296 -10.27 -7.84 45.17
N ILE A 297 -9.69 -7.99 43.96
CA ILE A 297 -8.40 -8.65 43.77
C ILE A 297 -7.31 -7.91 44.55
N LYS A 298 -7.21 -6.59 44.35
CA LYS A 298 -6.19 -5.76 45.00
C LYS A 298 -6.22 -5.89 46.54
N GLY A 299 -7.41 -6.02 47.12
CA GLY A 299 -7.58 -6.21 48.56
C GLY A 299 -7.06 -7.56 49.11
N GLN A 300 -6.80 -8.53 48.21
CA GLN A 300 -6.28 -9.85 48.60
C GLN A 300 -4.75 -9.96 48.44
N LEU A 301 -4.13 -8.98 47.81
CA LEU A 301 -2.70 -8.98 47.45
C LEU A 301 -1.86 -8.15 48.45
N ARG A 302 -0.60 -8.49 48.54
CA ARG A 302 0.41 -7.73 49.29
C ARG A 302 0.86 -6.50 48.48
N SER A 303 1.49 -5.55 49.15
CA SER A 303 2.08 -4.37 48.48
C SER A 303 3.20 -4.69 47.48
N THR A 304 3.85 -5.85 47.64
CA THR A 304 4.89 -6.36 46.75
C THR A 304 4.35 -7.08 45.54
N ASP A 305 3.10 -7.54 45.58
CA ASP A 305 2.46 -8.25 44.49
C ASP A 305 2.03 -7.27 43.41
N ILE A 306 2.16 -7.65 42.14
CA ILE A 306 1.88 -6.78 41.02
C ILE A 306 0.64 -7.29 40.31
N LEU A 307 -0.39 -6.44 40.29
CA LEU A 307 -1.68 -6.70 39.63
C LEU A 307 -1.81 -5.85 38.37
N ALA A 308 -2.20 -6.48 37.27
CA ALA A 308 -2.46 -5.84 36.01
C ALA A 308 -3.78 -6.33 35.38
N ARG A 309 -4.42 -5.45 34.59
CA ARG A 309 -5.43 -5.87 33.63
C ARG A 309 -4.76 -6.15 32.30
N PHE A 310 -4.89 -7.40 31.84
CA PHE A 310 -4.14 -7.87 30.68
C PHE A 310 -4.90 -7.61 29.37
N GLY A 311 -6.23 -7.58 29.40
CA GLY A 311 -7.13 -7.23 28.30
C GLY A 311 -8.55 -7.69 28.58
N GLY A 312 -9.56 -6.98 28.08
CA GLY A 312 -10.96 -7.38 28.25
C GLY A 312 -11.34 -7.70 29.71
N GLU A 313 -11.60 -8.97 29.98
CA GLU A 313 -11.93 -9.54 31.29
C GLU A 313 -10.76 -10.31 31.94
N GLU A 314 -9.54 -10.18 31.38
CA GLU A 314 -8.36 -10.90 31.83
C GLU A 314 -7.50 -10.06 32.78
N PHE A 315 -7.05 -10.67 33.88
CA PHE A 315 -6.11 -10.08 34.84
C PHE A 315 -4.89 -10.97 35.01
N ALA A 316 -3.76 -10.35 35.36
CA ALA A 316 -2.50 -11.03 35.61
C ALA A 316 -1.92 -10.56 36.95
N ILE A 317 -1.36 -11.48 37.72
CA ILE A 317 -0.72 -11.23 39.00
C ILE A 317 0.69 -11.82 38.97
N LEU A 318 1.69 -11.01 39.31
CA LEU A 318 3.05 -11.47 39.58
C LEU A 318 3.25 -11.49 41.09
N LEU A 319 3.70 -12.61 41.59
CA LEU A 319 3.98 -12.86 43.00
C LEU A 319 5.49 -13.08 43.19
N PRO A 320 6.25 -12.04 43.53
CA PRO A 320 7.66 -12.20 43.93
C PRO A 320 7.81 -13.09 45.16
N ASP A 321 8.92 -13.78 45.27
CA ASP A 321 9.30 -14.65 46.39
C ASP A 321 8.19 -15.63 46.81
N THR A 322 7.53 -16.23 45.81
CA THR A 322 6.37 -17.10 46.05
C THR A 322 6.44 -18.33 45.14
N SER A 323 6.42 -19.52 45.77
CA SER A 323 6.34 -20.80 45.06
C SER A 323 4.98 -21.02 44.41
N VAL A 324 4.88 -22.01 43.51
CA VAL A 324 3.60 -22.37 42.86
C VAL A 324 2.54 -22.73 43.88
N GLU A 325 2.87 -23.47 44.92
CA GLU A 325 1.94 -23.82 46.02
C GLU A 325 1.46 -22.57 46.78
N GLY A 326 2.38 -21.62 47.02
CA GLY A 326 2.03 -20.31 47.60
C GLY A 326 1.11 -19.51 46.71
N ALA A 327 1.40 -19.48 45.39
CA ALA A 327 0.61 -18.81 44.39
C ALA A 327 -0.82 -19.42 44.26
N CYS A 328 -0.94 -20.75 44.35
CA CYS A 328 -2.26 -21.42 44.39
C CYS A 328 -3.08 -20.98 45.60
N LYS A 329 -2.46 -20.79 46.81
CA LYS A 329 -3.19 -20.26 47.98
C LYS A 329 -3.65 -18.81 47.75
N VAL A 330 -2.84 -17.98 47.13
CA VAL A 330 -3.25 -16.61 46.78
C VAL A 330 -4.38 -16.64 45.74
N ALA A 331 -4.27 -17.46 44.71
CA ALA A 331 -5.32 -17.64 43.72
C ALA A 331 -6.64 -18.08 44.31
N GLU A 332 -6.62 -19.06 45.28
CA GLU A 332 -7.84 -19.52 45.96
C GLU A 332 -8.48 -18.43 46.85
N LYS A 333 -7.65 -17.62 47.52
CA LYS A 333 -8.12 -16.47 48.27
C LYS A 333 -8.82 -15.45 47.37
N VAL A 334 -8.23 -15.16 46.19
CA VAL A 334 -8.81 -14.25 45.18
C VAL A 334 -10.10 -14.86 44.59
N ARG A 335 -10.10 -16.15 44.23
CA ARG A 335 -11.24 -16.87 43.70
C ARG A 335 -12.43 -16.77 44.64
N THR A 336 -12.24 -17.14 45.90
CA THR A 336 -13.26 -17.10 46.94
C THR A 336 -13.75 -15.68 47.19
N ALA A 337 -12.89 -14.68 47.18
CA ALA A 337 -13.26 -13.29 47.33
C ALA A 337 -14.15 -12.79 46.16
N ILE A 338 -13.83 -13.21 44.93
CA ILE A 338 -14.67 -12.89 43.75
C ILE A 338 -16.03 -13.61 43.83
N GLU A 339 -16.05 -14.90 44.14
CA GLU A 339 -17.27 -15.71 44.25
C GLU A 339 -18.26 -15.14 45.29
N ASN A 340 -17.70 -14.61 46.39
CA ASN A 340 -18.49 -14.07 47.51
C ASN A 340 -18.71 -12.55 47.44
N CYS A 341 -18.21 -11.86 46.43
CA CYS A 341 -18.40 -10.42 46.33
C CYS A 341 -19.85 -10.07 45.95
N SER A 342 -20.35 -8.95 46.50
CA SER A 342 -21.64 -8.38 46.14
C SER A 342 -21.44 -7.10 45.34
N PHE A 343 -22.17 -6.94 44.25
CA PHE A 343 -22.08 -5.75 43.39
C PHE A 343 -23.15 -4.71 43.81
N PRO A 344 -22.91 -3.43 43.62
CA PRO A 344 -23.84 -2.39 44.00
C PRO A 344 -25.00 -2.24 43.00
N GLY A 345 -26.16 -1.75 43.51
CA GLY A 345 -27.30 -1.32 42.72
C GLY A 345 -28.02 -2.45 41.99
N LYS A 346 -28.32 -2.28 40.71
CA LYS A 346 -29.10 -3.27 39.91
C LYS A 346 -28.42 -4.63 39.76
N MET A 347 -27.14 -4.74 40.14
CA MET A 347 -26.34 -5.97 40.03
C MET A 347 -26.18 -6.69 41.38
N GLU A 348 -26.98 -6.36 42.43
CA GLU A 348 -26.86 -6.94 43.75
C GLU A 348 -26.99 -8.49 43.76
N ASN A 349 -27.76 -9.03 42.83
CA ASN A 349 -27.93 -10.49 42.68
C ASN A 349 -26.97 -11.12 41.67
N LEU A 350 -26.03 -10.33 41.08
CA LEU A 350 -25.06 -10.86 40.13
C LEU A 350 -24.05 -11.73 40.88
N LYS A 351 -23.92 -12.98 40.44
CA LYS A 351 -22.84 -13.89 40.86
C LYS A 351 -21.76 -13.91 39.79
N MET A 352 -20.52 -13.66 40.20
CA MET A 352 -19.37 -13.68 39.33
C MET A 352 -18.37 -14.71 39.86
N THR A 353 -17.80 -15.48 38.97
CA THR A 353 -16.67 -16.38 39.26
C THR A 353 -15.52 -16.10 38.32
N ALA A 354 -14.37 -16.65 38.61
CA ALA A 354 -13.18 -16.56 37.78
C ALA A 354 -12.44 -17.88 37.71
N SER A 355 -11.82 -18.14 36.59
CA SER A 355 -10.91 -19.26 36.37
C SER A 355 -9.45 -18.78 36.43
N PHE A 356 -8.55 -19.60 36.94
CA PHE A 356 -7.19 -19.25 37.24
C PHE A 356 -6.20 -20.27 36.65
N GLY A 357 -5.10 -19.77 36.07
CA GLY A 357 -3.96 -20.58 35.70
C GLY A 357 -2.72 -20.08 36.42
N VAL A 358 -1.99 -20.96 37.06
CA VAL A 358 -0.78 -20.66 37.85
C VAL A 358 0.45 -21.35 37.20
N ALA A 359 1.54 -20.61 37.10
CA ALA A 359 2.81 -21.15 36.62
C ALA A 359 4.01 -20.52 37.33
N PRO A 360 5.15 -21.26 37.50
CA PRO A 360 6.35 -20.70 38.01
C PRO A 360 7.01 -19.78 36.99
N LEU A 361 7.73 -18.78 37.48
CA LEU A 361 8.61 -17.94 36.68
C LEU A 361 10.01 -18.61 36.63
N ASN A 362 10.22 -19.51 35.66
CA ASN A 362 11.47 -20.22 35.48
C ASN A 362 12.52 -19.37 34.76
N THR A 363 13.77 -19.46 35.19
CA THR A 363 14.88 -18.65 34.64
C THR A 363 15.77 -19.41 33.66
N ASP A 364 15.62 -20.73 33.57
CA ASP A 364 16.51 -21.60 32.77
C ASP A 364 16.18 -21.62 31.27
N GLU A 365 15.07 -20.97 30.89
CA GLU A 365 14.64 -20.93 29.51
C GLU A 365 14.85 -19.53 28.86
N VAL A 366 15.28 -19.53 27.62
CA VAL A 366 15.32 -18.34 26.80
C VAL A 366 13.86 -17.81 26.62
N ASN A 367 13.60 -16.54 26.95
CA ASN A 367 12.25 -15.93 26.98
C ASN A 367 11.37 -16.46 28.14
N SER A 368 11.87 -16.46 29.36
CA SER A 368 11.20 -16.96 30.58
C SER A 368 9.78 -16.42 30.79
N PHE A 369 9.50 -15.15 30.45
CA PHE A 369 8.14 -14.60 30.50
C PHE A 369 7.20 -15.31 29.52
N GLN A 370 7.57 -15.46 28.24
CA GLN A 370 6.70 -16.10 27.24
C GLN A 370 6.42 -17.56 27.59
N THR A 371 7.39 -18.25 28.17
CA THR A 371 7.21 -19.63 28.61
C THR A 371 6.28 -19.70 29.82
N ALA A 372 6.49 -18.89 30.85
CA ALA A 372 5.61 -18.82 32.02
C ALA A 372 4.18 -18.40 31.65
N TYR A 373 4.07 -17.42 30.74
CA TYR A 373 2.76 -17.02 30.16
C TYR A 373 2.04 -18.19 29.52
N LYS A 374 2.70 -18.90 28.57
CA LYS A 374 2.11 -20.07 27.89
C LYS A 374 1.69 -21.17 28.86
N LYS A 375 2.51 -21.43 29.90
CA LYS A 375 2.19 -22.42 30.93
C LYS A 375 0.95 -21.99 31.73
N ALA A 376 0.88 -20.74 32.17
CA ALA A 376 -0.25 -20.22 32.93
C ALA A 376 -1.54 -20.14 32.08
N ASP A 377 -1.43 -19.74 30.83
CA ASP A 377 -2.55 -19.71 29.87
C ASP A 377 -3.11 -21.12 29.59
N ALA A 378 -2.21 -22.11 29.40
CA ALA A 378 -2.62 -23.50 29.25
C ALA A 378 -3.30 -24.05 30.52
N ALA A 379 -2.87 -23.65 31.71
CA ALA A 379 -3.54 -23.97 32.96
C ALA A 379 -4.92 -23.29 33.06
N LEU A 380 -5.00 -22.00 32.75
CA LEU A 380 -6.26 -21.26 32.70
C LEU A 380 -7.27 -21.90 31.75
N TYR A 381 -6.81 -22.33 30.58
CA TYR A 381 -7.64 -23.03 29.63
C TYR A 381 -8.19 -24.36 30.19
N ARG A 382 -7.37 -25.13 30.93
CA ARG A 382 -7.84 -26.35 31.63
C ARG A 382 -8.88 -25.99 32.70
N ALA A 383 -8.66 -24.92 33.46
CA ALA A 383 -9.66 -24.45 34.48
C ALA A 383 -11.01 -24.13 33.84
N LYS A 384 -10.98 -23.41 32.70
CA LYS A 384 -12.20 -23.10 31.92
C LYS A 384 -12.91 -24.36 31.40
N LYS A 385 -12.16 -25.32 30.86
CA LYS A 385 -12.73 -26.61 30.39
C LYS A 385 -13.17 -27.54 31.49
N GLY A 386 -12.52 -27.52 32.64
CA GLY A 386 -12.81 -28.37 33.78
C GLY A 386 -14.06 -27.97 34.57
N GLY A 387 -14.82 -26.97 34.14
CA GLY A 387 -16.09 -26.51 34.75
C GLY A 387 -16.00 -25.12 35.37
N ARG A 388 -14.94 -24.37 35.10
CA ARG A 388 -14.71 -22.99 35.59
C ARG A 388 -14.61 -22.86 37.11
N ASN A 389 -14.57 -21.62 37.63
CA ASN A 389 -14.50 -21.31 39.07
C ASN A 389 -13.45 -22.16 39.79
N ARG A 390 -12.24 -22.29 39.25
CA ARG A 390 -11.20 -23.15 39.78
C ARG A 390 -9.81 -22.66 39.43
N ILE A 391 -8.85 -23.30 40.07
CA ILE A 391 -7.44 -23.08 39.83
C ILE A 391 -6.83 -24.33 39.19
N GLU A 392 -6.08 -24.15 38.17
CA GLU A 392 -5.19 -25.14 37.57
C GLU A 392 -3.76 -24.61 37.56
N PHE A 393 -2.77 -25.48 37.68
CA PHE A 393 -1.37 -25.07 37.71
C PHE A 393 -0.47 -25.99 36.89
N VAL A 394 0.69 -25.49 36.60
CA VAL A 394 1.78 -26.23 35.95
C VAL A 394 3.05 -26.04 36.82
N ASN A 395 3.75 -27.12 37.09
CA ASN A 395 5.07 -27.12 37.74
C ASN A 395 6.19 -26.90 36.75
#